data_f29fa24a9858e79bbb11f303c13e0168
#
_entry.id   f29fa24a9858e79bbb11f303c13e0168
#
_cell.length_a   1.000
_cell.length_b   1.000
_cell.length_c   1.000
_cell.angle_alpha   90.00
_cell.angle_beta   90.00
_cell.angle_gamma   90.00
#
_symmetry.space_group_name_H-M   'P 1'
#
loop_
_entity.id
_entity.type
_entity.pdbx_description
1 polymer ?
#
loop_
_entity_poly.entity_id
_entity_poly.type
_entity_poly.pdbx_seq_one_letter_code
_entity_poly.pdbx_strand_id
1 'polypeptide(L)'
;MNFIEIITKLFGNKAQKDMRAIQPYVDKVKAAYETIDALSHDELRARSQALMDSLQEAVVDKKNRIAELKASIEGTPIEKREKIYNEVDKLEKEIREVYEVKLTEMLPEAFAIVKSTARRFAENETITVTATEMDKNLAADPRFDFVEIEGDKAVYHNHWMAGGNEIKWDMIHHDVQLFGGVVLHGAVKNDKEQRGSIAEMATGEGKTLVATLPVYLNALTHEGVHVVTV
;
A
#
# COMPACT_ATOMS: atom_id res chain seq x y z
N MET A 1 21.45 36.81 -20.57
CA MET A 1 20.72 35.63 -20.12
C MET A 1 21.66 34.90 -19.18
N ASN A 2 21.34 34.89 -17.88
CA ASN A 2 22.25 34.43 -16.81
C ASN A 2 22.27 32.88 -16.79
N PHE A 3 23.45 32.28 -16.63
CA PHE A 3 23.65 30.83 -16.56
C PHE A 3 22.72 30.14 -15.55
N ILE A 4 22.39 30.84 -14.45
CA ILE A 4 21.42 30.45 -13.43
C ILE A 4 19.99 30.35 -13.99
N GLU A 5 19.57 31.26 -14.88
CA GLU A 5 18.24 31.19 -15.54
C GLU A 5 18.11 30.02 -16.49
N ILE A 6 19.21 29.62 -17.15
CA ILE A 6 19.24 28.47 -18.05
C ILE A 6 19.15 27.16 -17.23
N ILE A 7 19.86 27.06 -16.11
CA ILE A 7 19.81 25.92 -15.20
C ILE A 7 18.41 25.80 -14.55
N THR A 8 17.84 26.92 -14.09
CA THR A 8 16.50 26.92 -13.48
C THR A 8 15.41 26.55 -14.50
N LYS A 9 15.55 26.95 -15.76
CA LYS A 9 14.65 26.51 -16.85
C LYS A 9 14.81 25.03 -17.21
N LEU A 10 16.01 24.47 -17.15
CA LEU A 10 16.27 23.07 -17.46
C LEU A 10 15.82 22.14 -16.32
N PHE A 11 16.10 22.48 -15.06
CA PHE A 11 15.67 21.71 -13.90
C PHE A 11 14.19 21.93 -13.57
N GLY A 12 13.67 23.15 -13.73
CA GLY A 12 12.23 23.45 -13.58
C GLY A 12 11.36 22.68 -14.57
N ASN A 13 11.85 22.39 -15.76
CA ASN A 13 11.12 21.64 -16.79
C ASN A 13 10.94 20.14 -16.40
N LYS A 14 11.92 19.52 -15.75
CA LYS A 14 11.81 18.10 -15.33
C LYS A 14 10.83 17.96 -14.17
N ALA A 15 11.00 18.71 -13.10
CA ALA A 15 10.11 18.69 -11.94
C ALA A 15 8.64 19.00 -12.35
N GLN A 16 8.43 20.01 -13.21
CA GLN A 16 7.10 20.32 -13.72
C GLN A 16 6.52 19.19 -14.60
N LYS A 17 7.35 18.50 -15.38
CA LYS A 17 6.91 17.36 -16.19
C LYS A 17 6.52 16.18 -15.29
N ASP A 18 7.34 15.89 -14.29
CA ASP A 18 7.08 14.81 -13.35
C ASP A 18 5.81 15.10 -12.54
N MET A 19 5.63 16.34 -12.05
CA MET A 19 4.40 16.77 -11.36
C MET A 19 3.17 16.61 -12.25
N ARG A 20 3.22 17.00 -13.53
CA ARG A 20 2.11 16.83 -14.48
C ARG A 20 1.76 15.37 -14.73
N ALA A 21 2.75 14.46 -14.68
CA ALA A 21 2.51 13.03 -14.86
C ALA A 21 1.88 12.38 -13.62
N ILE A 22 2.17 12.91 -12.43
CA ILE A 22 1.68 12.41 -11.14
C ILE A 22 0.30 13.00 -10.80
N GLN A 23 0.06 14.27 -11.13
CA GLN A 23 -1.18 15.00 -10.79
C GLN A 23 -2.47 14.21 -11.07
N PRO A 24 -2.64 13.54 -12.22
CA PRO A 24 -3.85 12.77 -12.50
C PRO A 24 -4.13 11.64 -11.50
N TYR A 25 -3.08 11.05 -10.90
CA TYR A 25 -3.25 10.03 -9.85
C TYR A 25 -3.74 10.67 -8.55
N VAL A 26 -3.16 11.81 -8.15
CA VAL A 26 -3.59 12.55 -6.97
C VAL A 26 -5.03 13.03 -7.11
N ASP A 27 -5.42 13.52 -8.29
CA ASP A 27 -6.80 13.94 -8.57
C ASP A 27 -7.77 12.75 -8.47
N LYS A 28 -7.40 11.57 -8.95
CA LYS A 28 -8.20 10.35 -8.79
C LYS A 28 -8.30 9.91 -7.33
N VAL A 29 -7.22 10.04 -6.53
CA VAL A 29 -7.25 9.76 -5.08
C VAL A 29 -8.25 10.70 -4.39
N LYS A 30 -8.22 11.99 -4.73
CA LYS A 30 -9.13 12.99 -4.14
C LYS A 30 -10.59 12.70 -4.53
N ALA A 31 -10.85 12.34 -5.76
CA ALA A 31 -12.19 11.94 -6.21
C ALA A 31 -12.68 10.66 -5.50
N ALA A 32 -11.82 9.63 -5.38
CA ALA A 32 -12.13 8.42 -4.64
C ALA A 32 -12.37 8.69 -3.14
N TYR A 33 -11.61 9.63 -2.57
CA TYR A 33 -11.71 9.98 -1.16
C TYR A 33 -13.12 10.49 -0.78
N GLU A 34 -13.80 11.23 -1.63
CA GLU A 34 -15.15 11.76 -1.37
C GLU A 34 -16.15 10.62 -1.09
N THR A 35 -16.05 9.51 -1.81
CA THR A 35 -16.93 8.34 -1.64
C THR A 35 -16.47 7.43 -0.52
N ILE A 36 -15.17 7.20 -0.40
CA ILE A 36 -14.56 6.34 0.63
C ILE A 36 -14.75 6.93 2.02
N ASP A 37 -14.61 8.24 2.16
CA ASP A 37 -14.69 8.92 3.45
C ASP A 37 -16.11 8.96 4.02
N ALA A 38 -17.12 8.82 3.17
CA ALA A 38 -18.53 8.74 3.56
C ALA A 38 -18.95 7.34 4.10
N LEU A 39 -18.13 6.32 3.94
CA LEU A 39 -18.40 4.95 4.43
C LEU A 39 -18.37 4.89 5.96
N SER A 40 -19.16 4.02 6.56
CA SER A 40 -18.98 3.61 7.95
C SER A 40 -17.63 2.91 8.17
N HIS A 41 -17.23 2.69 9.44
CA HIS A 41 -15.97 2.01 9.74
C HIS A 41 -15.95 0.56 9.22
N ASP A 42 -17.04 -0.16 9.37
CA ASP A 42 -17.15 -1.56 8.89
C ASP A 42 -17.19 -1.62 7.36
N GLU A 43 -17.89 -0.70 6.69
CA GLU A 43 -17.89 -0.61 5.22
C GLU A 43 -16.50 -0.27 4.66
N LEU A 44 -15.74 0.62 5.33
CA LEU A 44 -14.36 0.92 4.95
C LEU A 44 -13.47 -0.33 5.02
N ARG A 45 -13.62 -1.14 6.08
CA ARG A 45 -12.90 -2.42 6.22
C ARG A 45 -13.32 -3.43 5.15
N ALA A 46 -14.62 -3.53 4.90
CA ALA A 46 -15.14 -4.41 3.84
C ALA A 46 -14.61 -3.98 2.45
N ARG A 47 -14.46 -2.67 2.22
CA ARG A 47 -13.89 -2.17 0.96
C ARG A 47 -12.40 -2.51 0.81
N SER A 48 -11.62 -2.42 1.89
CA SER A 48 -10.23 -2.90 1.93
C SER A 48 -10.13 -4.39 1.62
N GLN A 49 -11.00 -5.21 2.22
CA GLN A 49 -11.07 -6.64 1.94
C GLN A 49 -11.40 -6.93 0.46
N ALA A 50 -12.36 -6.21 -0.12
CA ALA A 50 -12.72 -6.37 -1.53
C ALA A 50 -11.56 -6.07 -2.49
N LEU A 51 -10.66 -5.12 -2.17
CA LEU A 51 -9.45 -4.89 -2.94
C LEU A 51 -8.50 -6.10 -2.88
N MET A 52 -8.30 -6.66 -1.68
CA MET A 52 -7.50 -7.87 -1.49
C MET A 52 -8.07 -9.07 -2.27
N ASP A 53 -9.36 -9.32 -2.14
CA ASP A 53 -10.05 -10.43 -2.81
C ASP A 53 -9.92 -10.33 -4.33
N SER A 54 -10.10 -9.13 -4.89
CA SER A 54 -9.95 -8.89 -6.34
C SER A 54 -8.52 -9.16 -6.85
N LEU A 55 -7.49 -8.88 -6.03
CA LEU A 55 -6.11 -9.24 -6.37
C LEU A 55 -5.88 -10.75 -6.35
N GLN A 56 -6.40 -11.44 -5.33
CA GLN A 56 -6.25 -12.89 -5.23
C GLN A 56 -7.01 -13.60 -6.38
N GLU A 57 -8.21 -13.15 -6.70
CA GLU A 57 -9.01 -13.66 -7.83
C GLU A 57 -8.27 -13.54 -9.17
N ALA A 58 -7.59 -12.41 -9.39
CA ALA A 58 -6.85 -12.15 -10.63
C ALA A 58 -5.70 -13.14 -10.90
N VAL A 59 -5.19 -13.81 -9.87
CA VAL A 59 -4.01 -14.69 -9.96
C VAL A 59 -4.28 -16.12 -9.49
N VAL A 60 -5.50 -16.45 -9.04
CA VAL A 60 -5.83 -17.75 -8.42
C VAL A 60 -5.48 -18.94 -9.29
N ASP A 61 -5.79 -18.90 -10.58
CA ASP A 61 -5.50 -20.00 -11.51
C ASP A 61 -4.00 -20.24 -11.65
N LYS A 62 -3.21 -19.16 -11.72
CA LYS A 62 -1.75 -19.25 -11.80
C LYS A 62 -1.15 -19.81 -10.50
N LYS A 63 -1.64 -19.37 -9.34
CA LYS A 63 -1.23 -19.89 -8.02
C LYS A 63 -1.57 -21.37 -7.88
N ASN A 64 -2.77 -21.78 -8.29
CA ASN A 64 -3.17 -23.20 -8.30
C ASN A 64 -2.24 -24.02 -9.20
N ARG A 65 -1.97 -23.53 -10.40
CA ARG A 65 -1.04 -24.21 -11.31
C ARG A 65 0.36 -24.36 -10.75
N ILE A 66 0.88 -23.32 -10.09
CA ILE A 66 2.18 -23.39 -9.39
C ILE A 66 2.14 -24.45 -8.28
N ALA A 67 1.07 -24.52 -7.49
CA ALA A 67 0.92 -25.53 -6.45
C ALA A 67 0.93 -26.95 -7.01
N GLU A 68 0.19 -27.21 -8.09
CA GLU A 68 0.20 -28.50 -8.81
C GLU A 68 1.60 -28.88 -9.32
N LEU A 69 2.28 -27.92 -9.96
CA LEU A 69 3.65 -28.13 -10.46
C LEU A 69 4.61 -28.46 -9.33
N LYS A 70 4.58 -27.70 -8.25
CA LYS A 70 5.43 -27.93 -7.07
C LYS A 70 5.15 -29.30 -6.42
N ALA A 71 3.89 -29.72 -6.33
CA ALA A 71 3.52 -31.04 -5.82
C ALA A 71 4.01 -32.20 -6.72
N SER A 72 4.16 -31.97 -8.02
CA SER A 72 4.63 -32.99 -8.97
C SER A 72 6.15 -33.25 -8.94
N ILE A 73 6.93 -32.37 -8.29
CA ILE A 73 8.40 -32.42 -8.33
C ILE A 73 8.96 -33.71 -7.74
N GLU A 74 8.42 -34.18 -6.60
CA GLU A 74 8.93 -35.37 -5.93
C GLU A 74 8.79 -36.61 -6.78
N GLY A 75 7.69 -36.78 -7.52
CA GLY A 75 7.43 -37.90 -8.43
C GLY A 75 8.12 -37.79 -9.80
N THR A 76 8.80 -36.67 -10.09
CA THR A 76 9.41 -36.42 -11.41
C THR A 76 10.89 -36.74 -11.42
N PRO A 77 11.40 -37.48 -12.45
CA PRO A 77 12.83 -37.70 -12.64
C PRO A 77 13.63 -36.42 -12.71
N ILE A 78 14.86 -36.44 -12.15
CA ILE A 78 15.68 -35.21 -11.98
C ILE A 78 15.89 -34.49 -13.32
N GLU A 79 16.13 -35.22 -14.40
CA GLU A 79 16.35 -34.65 -15.75
C GLU A 79 15.15 -33.85 -16.29
N LYS A 80 13.95 -34.07 -15.73
CA LYS A 80 12.72 -33.38 -16.16
C LYS A 80 12.30 -32.25 -15.25
N ARG A 81 12.90 -32.13 -14.05
CA ARG A 81 12.53 -31.11 -13.05
C ARG A 81 12.82 -29.69 -13.51
N GLU A 82 13.86 -29.48 -14.31
CA GLU A 82 14.21 -28.17 -14.85
C GLU A 82 13.03 -27.53 -15.61
N LYS A 83 12.28 -28.31 -16.38
CA LYS A 83 11.10 -27.79 -17.09
C LYS A 83 10.01 -27.32 -16.14
N ILE A 84 9.83 -28.02 -15.02
CA ILE A 84 8.84 -27.63 -14.01
C ILE A 84 9.28 -26.31 -13.35
N TYR A 85 10.54 -26.17 -12.96
CA TYR A 85 11.05 -24.94 -12.37
C TYR A 85 10.90 -23.75 -13.33
N ASN A 86 11.26 -23.92 -14.61
CA ASN A 86 11.10 -22.88 -15.61
C ASN A 86 9.64 -22.47 -15.82
N GLU A 87 8.67 -23.42 -15.76
CA GLU A 87 7.23 -23.11 -15.83
C GLU A 87 6.77 -22.36 -14.57
N VAL A 88 7.23 -22.74 -13.39
CA VAL A 88 6.94 -22.03 -12.13
C VAL A 88 7.47 -20.61 -12.17
N ASP A 89 8.74 -20.41 -12.54
CA ASP A 89 9.36 -19.08 -12.64
C ASP A 89 8.61 -18.16 -13.62
N LYS A 90 8.16 -18.73 -14.75
CA LYS A 90 7.34 -18.01 -15.73
C LYS A 90 6.01 -17.57 -15.13
N LEU A 91 5.30 -18.48 -14.46
CA LEU A 91 4.02 -18.17 -13.83
C LEU A 91 4.16 -17.14 -12.69
N GLU A 92 5.22 -17.25 -11.87
CA GLU A 92 5.53 -16.28 -10.83
C GLU A 92 5.83 -14.88 -11.41
N LYS A 93 6.51 -14.82 -12.55
CA LYS A 93 6.72 -13.56 -13.28
C LYS A 93 5.40 -12.99 -13.80
N GLU A 94 4.53 -13.81 -14.40
CA GLU A 94 3.23 -13.37 -14.88
C GLU A 94 2.33 -12.88 -13.73
N ILE A 95 2.38 -13.48 -12.55
CA ILE A 95 1.67 -13.02 -11.35
C ILE A 95 2.15 -11.61 -10.97
N ARG A 96 3.47 -11.37 -10.94
CA ARG A 96 4.02 -10.03 -10.65
C ARG A 96 3.56 -8.99 -11.66
N GLU A 97 3.53 -9.32 -12.95
CA GLU A 97 3.02 -8.42 -13.99
C GLU A 97 1.54 -8.08 -13.80
N VAL A 98 0.71 -9.05 -13.43
CA VAL A 98 -0.71 -8.84 -13.09
C VAL A 98 -0.83 -7.92 -11.88
N TYR A 99 -0.07 -8.16 -10.82
CA TYR A 99 -0.09 -7.32 -9.62
C TYR A 99 0.35 -5.88 -9.92
N GLU A 100 1.41 -5.65 -10.69
CA GLU A 100 1.85 -4.30 -11.05
C GLU A 100 0.73 -3.48 -11.72
N VAL A 101 0.02 -4.10 -12.67
CA VAL A 101 -1.10 -3.45 -13.36
C VAL A 101 -2.25 -3.17 -12.39
N LYS A 102 -2.68 -4.19 -11.65
CA LYS A 102 -3.81 -4.09 -10.72
C LYS A 102 -3.57 -3.11 -9.58
N LEU A 103 -2.39 -3.12 -8.97
CA LEU A 103 -2.03 -2.18 -7.91
C LEU A 103 -2.06 -0.73 -8.41
N THR A 104 -1.60 -0.48 -9.64
CA THR A 104 -1.67 0.85 -10.24
C THR A 104 -3.13 1.29 -10.50
N GLU A 105 -4.00 0.37 -10.92
CA GLU A 105 -5.44 0.61 -11.09
C GLU A 105 -6.12 0.92 -9.75
N MET A 106 -5.77 0.19 -8.68
CA MET A 106 -6.36 0.30 -7.34
C MET A 106 -5.78 1.44 -6.49
N LEU A 107 -4.62 1.99 -6.88
CA LEU A 107 -3.90 3.01 -6.12
C LEU A 107 -4.81 4.17 -5.67
N PRO A 108 -5.69 4.76 -6.50
CA PRO A 108 -6.52 5.88 -6.06
C PRO A 108 -7.42 5.52 -4.89
N GLU A 109 -8.05 4.36 -4.93
CA GLU A 109 -8.94 3.90 -3.87
C GLU A 109 -8.17 3.46 -2.63
N ALA A 110 -7.09 2.72 -2.79
CA ALA A 110 -6.24 2.28 -1.68
C ALA A 110 -5.68 3.47 -0.89
N PHE A 111 -5.19 4.51 -1.58
CA PHE A 111 -4.70 5.73 -0.92
C PHE A 111 -5.82 6.52 -0.25
N ALA A 112 -7.02 6.54 -0.84
CA ALA A 112 -8.20 7.14 -0.22
C ALA A 112 -8.59 6.42 1.08
N ILE A 113 -8.54 5.08 1.11
CA ILE A 113 -8.78 4.27 2.32
C ILE A 113 -7.79 4.64 3.42
N VAL A 114 -6.48 4.66 3.11
CA VAL A 114 -5.44 5.04 4.09
C VAL A 114 -5.64 6.45 4.60
N LYS A 115 -5.92 7.41 3.72
CA LYS A 115 -6.17 8.81 4.10
C LYS A 115 -7.41 8.95 4.99
N SER A 116 -8.51 8.25 4.65
CA SER A 116 -9.73 8.25 5.45
C SER A 116 -9.51 7.61 6.82
N THR A 117 -8.78 6.49 6.88
CA THR A 117 -8.42 5.83 8.15
C THR A 117 -7.59 6.77 9.02
N ALA A 118 -6.57 7.42 8.45
CA ALA A 118 -5.73 8.38 9.18
C ALA A 118 -6.55 9.54 9.75
N ARG A 119 -7.49 10.12 8.96
CA ARG A 119 -8.38 11.18 9.41
C ARG A 119 -9.27 10.71 10.58
N ARG A 120 -9.86 9.52 10.46
CA ARG A 120 -10.75 8.98 11.51
C ARG A 120 -10.02 8.84 12.83
N PHE A 121 -8.78 8.34 12.84
CA PHE A 121 -7.96 8.26 14.04
C PHE A 121 -7.53 9.64 14.55
N ALA A 122 -7.28 10.62 13.67
CA ALA A 122 -6.92 11.98 14.09
C ALA A 122 -8.10 12.73 14.74
N GLU A 123 -9.32 12.47 14.30
CA GLU A 123 -10.52 13.17 14.75
C GLU A 123 -11.27 12.47 15.90
N ASN A 124 -10.99 11.18 16.17
CA ASN A 124 -11.69 10.41 17.19
C ASN A 124 -10.70 9.72 18.14
N GLU A 125 -11.00 9.72 19.43
CA GLU A 125 -10.18 9.01 20.42
C GLU A 125 -10.27 7.48 20.27
N THR A 126 -11.42 7.00 19.83
CA THR A 126 -11.67 5.59 19.57
C THR A 126 -12.39 5.37 18.24
N ILE A 127 -12.13 4.23 17.62
CA ILE A 127 -12.84 3.73 16.45
C ILE A 127 -13.37 2.34 16.78
N THR A 128 -14.70 2.18 16.71
CA THR A 128 -15.37 0.92 16.98
C THR A 128 -15.79 0.24 15.67
N VAL A 129 -15.46 -1.04 15.56
CA VAL A 129 -15.80 -1.90 14.42
C VAL A 129 -16.34 -3.25 14.88
N THR A 130 -16.96 -4.02 14.00
CA THR A 130 -17.31 -5.40 14.27
C THR A 130 -16.03 -6.24 14.40
N ALA A 131 -15.88 -6.97 15.51
CA ALA A 131 -14.68 -7.73 15.82
C ALA A 131 -14.50 -8.93 14.88
N THR A 132 -13.32 -9.03 14.29
CA THR A 132 -12.86 -10.20 13.52
C THR A 132 -11.92 -11.06 14.37
N GLU A 133 -11.56 -12.26 13.90
CA GLU A 133 -10.55 -13.08 14.55
C GLU A 133 -9.17 -12.39 14.61
N MET A 134 -8.85 -11.56 13.61
CA MET A 134 -7.63 -10.75 13.62
C MET A 134 -7.64 -9.75 14.79
N ASP A 135 -8.76 -9.05 15.00
CA ASP A 135 -8.90 -8.07 16.10
C ASP A 135 -8.75 -8.75 17.46
N LYS A 136 -9.37 -9.92 17.62
CA LYS A 136 -9.25 -10.72 18.86
C LYS A 136 -7.82 -11.18 19.13
N ASN A 137 -7.11 -11.60 18.07
CA ASN A 137 -5.71 -12.01 18.18
C ASN A 137 -4.81 -10.81 18.53
N LEU A 138 -5.05 -9.64 17.95
CA LEU A 138 -4.32 -8.41 18.30
C LEU A 138 -4.58 -8.02 19.78
N ALA A 139 -5.84 -7.98 20.19
CA ALA A 139 -6.21 -7.62 21.57
C ALA A 139 -5.71 -8.62 22.63
N ALA A 140 -5.48 -9.88 22.25
CA ALA A 140 -4.90 -10.89 23.14
C ALA A 140 -3.38 -10.77 23.31
N ASP A 141 -2.69 -10.02 22.47
CA ASP A 141 -1.24 -9.81 22.53
C ASP A 141 -0.94 -8.51 23.30
N PRO A 142 -0.28 -8.58 24.48
CA PRO A 142 -0.01 -7.41 25.31
C PRO A 142 0.93 -6.36 24.68
N ARG A 143 1.49 -6.62 23.50
CA ARG A 143 2.25 -5.64 22.73
C ARG A 143 1.37 -4.62 22.01
N PHE A 144 0.06 -4.90 21.88
CA PHE A 144 -0.91 -4.07 21.16
C PHE A 144 -1.95 -3.50 22.13
N ASP A 145 -1.53 -2.49 22.90
CA ASP A 145 -2.34 -1.80 23.92
C ASP A 145 -3.39 -0.84 23.33
N PHE A 146 -3.40 -0.70 22.02
CA PHE A 146 -4.30 0.22 21.29
C PHE A 146 -5.59 -0.44 20.79
N VAL A 147 -5.85 -1.70 21.13
CA VAL A 147 -7.08 -2.41 20.72
C VAL A 147 -7.62 -3.27 21.85
N GLU A 148 -8.92 -3.21 22.07
CA GLU A 148 -9.63 -4.04 23.04
C GLU A 148 -10.91 -4.63 22.43
N ILE A 149 -11.42 -5.72 23.03
CA ILE A 149 -12.65 -6.39 22.59
C ILE A 149 -13.76 -6.13 23.60
N GLU A 150 -14.85 -5.53 23.13
CA GLU A 150 -16.08 -5.31 23.89
C GLU A 150 -17.24 -6.07 23.24
N GLY A 151 -17.52 -7.26 23.75
CA GLY A 151 -18.57 -8.14 23.21
C GLY A 151 -18.25 -8.58 21.77
N ASP A 152 -19.05 -8.15 20.81
CA ASP A 152 -18.87 -8.38 19.38
C ASP A 152 -18.12 -7.25 18.64
N LYS A 153 -17.59 -6.28 19.40
CA LYS A 153 -16.91 -5.11 18.87
C LYS A 153 -15.43 -5.13 19.22
N ALA A 154 -14.63 -4.58 18.30
CA ALA A 154 -13.26 -4.18 18.54
C ALA A 154 -13.18 -2.66 18.61
N VAL A 155 -12.61 -2.16 19.69
CA VAL A 155 -12.42 -0.73 19.94
C VAL A 155 -10.93 -0.42 19.78
N TYR A 156 -10.61 0.42 18.82
CA TYR A 156 -9.25 0.88 18.52
C TYR A 156 -9.04 2.27 19.10
N HIS A 157 -8.01 2.45 19.91
CA HIS A 157 -7.60 3.74 20.45
C HIS A 157 -6.66 4.45 19.49
N ASN A 158 -6.72 5.79 19.45
CA ASN A 158 -5.82 6.60 18.65
C ASN A 158 -4.49 6.92 19.35
N HIS A 159 -4.21 6.31 20.49
CA HIS A 159 -3.00 6.46 21.27
C HIS A 159 -2.44 5.10 21.68
N TRP A 160 -1.13 5.03 21.86
CA TRP A 160 -0.40 3.82 22.30
C TRP A 160 0.92 4.21 22.95
N MET A 161 1.53 3.27 23.66
CA MET A 161 2.84 3.46 24.26
C MET A 161 3.96 3.12 23.27
N ALA A 162 4.87 4.07 23.01
CA ALA A 162 6.04 3.87 22.17
C ALA A 162 7.30 4.43 22.82
N GLY A 163 8.29 3.57 23.08
CA GLY A 163 9.54 3.97 23.71
C GLY A 163 9.38 4.61 25.11
N GLY A 164 8.34 4.21 25.86
CA GLY A 164 8.02 4.74 27.19
C GLY A 164 7.26 6.07 27.21
N ASN A 165 6.86 6.57 26.04
CA ASN A 165 6.01 7.75 25.90
C ASN A 165 4.68 7.40 25.26
N GLU A 166 3.62 8.06 25.70
CA GLU A 166 2.33 7.98 25.04
C GLU A 166 2.38 8.76 23.73
N ILE A 167 2.02 8.11 22.64
CA ILE A 167 1.91 8.70 21.29
C ILE A 167 0.43 8.72 20.92
N LYS A 168 0.00 9.84 20.34
CA LYS A 168 -1.34 10.00 19.77
C LYS A 168 -1.24 10.18 18.27
N TRP A 169 -2.14 9.50 17.52
CA TRP A 169 -2.25 9.73 16.08
C TRP A 169 -3.00 11.03 15.82
N ASP A 170 -2.34 11.98 15.17
CA ASP A 170 -2.88 13.31 14.83
C ASP A 170 -2.61 13.72 13.35
N MET A 171 -2.13 12.77 12.55
CA MET A 171 -1.65 13.03 11.19
C MET A 171 -2.70 12.69 10.13
N ILE A 172 -2.86 13.57 9.15
CA ILE A 172 -3.71 13.36 7.96
C ILE A 172 -2.87 13.61 6.70
N HIS A 173 -3.03 12.78 5.68
CA HIS A 173 -2.31 12.93 4.42
C HIS A 173 -2.74 14.19 3.67
N HIS A 174 -1.80 15.07 3.38
CA HIS A 174 -1.95 16.20 2.46
C HIS A 174 -1.54 15.82 1.03
N ASP A 175 -1.78 16.69 0.07
CA ASP A 175 -1.47 16.42 -1.33
C ASP A 175 0.01 16.06 -1.55
N VAL A 176 0.95 16.71 -0.83
CA VAL A 176 2.39 16.44 -0.92
C VAL A 176 2.73 14.98 -0.54
N GLN A 177 2.06 14.40 0.47
CA GLN A 177 2.25 13.00 0.83
C GLN A 177 1.64 12.07 -0.22
N LEU A 178 0.49 12.42 -0.82
CA LEU A 178 -0.08 11.65 -1.93
C LEU A 178 0.85 11.62 -3.13
N PHE A 179 1.46 12.76 -3.50
CA PHE A 179 2.49 12.83 -4.54
C PHE A 179 3.66 11.89 -4.24
N GLY A 180 4.21 11.97 -3.03
CA GLY A 180 5.30 11.10 -2.58
C GLY A 180 4.92 9.61 -2.67
N GLY A 181 3.72 9.24 -2.23
CA GLY A 181 3.20 7.87 -2.31
C GLY A 181 3.11 7.34 -3.75
N VAL A 182 2.60 8.14 -4.68
CA VAL A 182 2.53 7.80 -6.12
C VAL A 182 3.92 7.57 -6.70
N VAL A 183 4.90 8.42 -6.35
CA VAL A 183 6.30 8.26 -6.78
C VAL A 183 6.90 6.97 -6.22
N LEU A 184 6.74 6.71 -4.91
CA LEU A 184 7.33 5.53 -4.27
C LEU A 184 6.72 4.21 -4.78
N HIS A 185 5.44 4.21 -5.12
CA HIS A 185 4.81 3.05 -5.78
C HIS A 185 5.33 2.84 -7.21
N GLY A 186 5.87 3.89 -7.86
CA GLY A 186 6.35 3.81 -9.24
C GLY A 186 5.22 3.77 -10.27
N ALA A 187 4.06 4.35 -9.97
CA ALA A 187 2.91 4.41 -10.89
C ALA A 187 3.24 5.17 -12.20
N VAL A 188 4.16 6.13 -12.14
CA VAL A 188 4.65 6.86 -13.31
C VAL A 188 6.06 6.38 -13.63
N LYS A 189 6.16 5.49 -14.62
CA LYS A 189 7.46 5.01 -15.13
C LYS A 189 7.95 5.96 -16.22
N ASN A 190 9.08 6.61 -15.99
CA ASN A 190 9.72 7.48 -17.00
C ASN A 190 10.54 6.69 -18.01
N ASP A 191 10.93 5.46 -17.69
CA ASP A 191 11.67 4.54 -18.56
C ASP A 191 11.24 3.09 -18.28
N LYS A 192 11.21 2.24 -19.31
CA LYS A 192 10.87 0.82 -19.21
C LYS A 192 11.88 0.03 -18.37
N GLU A 193 13.09 0.54 -18.20
CA GLU A 193 14.16 -0.08 -17.40
C GLU A 193 14.21 0.43 -15.95
N GLN A 194 13.38 1.38 -15.56
CA GLN A 194 13.38 1.94 -14.21
C GLN A 194 12.97 0.86 -13.18
N ARG A 195 13.93 0.47 -12.34
CA ARG A 195 13.75 -0.58 -11.32
C ARG A 195 13.39 -0.04 -9.93
N GLY A 196 13.34 1.27 -9.76
CA GLY A 196 13.04 1.89 -8.47
C GLY A 196 12.71 3.36 -8.61
N SER A 197 12.11 3.91 -7.56
CA SER A 197 11.73 5.33 -7.48
C SER A 197 12.29 5.94 -6.21
N ILE A 198 12.67 7.22 -6.28
CA ILE A 198 13.16 8.00 -5.15
C ILE A 198 12.28 9.25 -5.03
N ALA A 199 11.71 9.45 -3.84
CA ALA A 199 11.02 10.67 -3.47
C ALA A 199 11.89 11.45 -2.48
N GLU A 200 12.39 12.62 -2.88
CA GLU A 200 13.09 13.54 -1.98
C GLU A 200 12.08 14.46 -1.32
N MET A 201 12.09 14.50 0.01
CA MET A 201 11.22 15.34 0.82
C MET A 201 12.04 16.03 1.92
N ALA A 202 11.72 17.29 2.20
CA ALA A 202 12.38 18.05 3.25
C ALA A 202 12.10 17.48 4.65
N THR A 203 12.92 17.86 5.61
CA THR A 203 12.69 17.50 7.02
C THR A 203 11.37 18.11 7.49
N GLY A 204 10.53 17.30 8.16
CA GLY A 204 9.21 17.74 8.64
C GLY A 204 8.06 17.56 7.64
N GLU A 205 8.31 17.17 6.40
CA GLU A 205 7.25 16.96 5.39
C GLU A 205 6.50 15.60 5.52
N GLY A 206 6.73 14.85 6.59
CA GLY A 206 5.96 13.63 6.90
C GLY A 206 6.37 12.41 6.06
N LYS A 207 7.66 12.18 5.85
CA LYS A 207 8.19 11.00 5.12
C LYS A 207 7.63 9.67 5.63
N THR A 208 7.51 9.51 6.95
CA THR A 208 6.93 8.31 7.57
C THR A 208 5.48 8.11 7.15
N LEU A 209 4.69 9.20 7.13
CA LEU A 209 3.30 9.18 6.71
C LEU A 209 3.16 8.81 5.22
N VAL A 210 4.05 9.32 4.37
CA VAL A 210 4.10 8.95 2.94
C VAL A 210 4.31 7.45 2.76
N ALA A 211 5.19 6.85 3.54
CA ALA A 211 5.50 5.42 3.42
C ALA A 211 4.29 4.51 3.67
N THR A 212 3.31 4.94 4.49
CA THR A 212 2.11 4.16 4.77
C THR A 212 1.30 3.86 3.50
N LEU A 213 1.29 4.77 2.54
CA LEU A 213 0.53 4.66 1.30
C LEU A 213 0.99 3.48 0.41
N PRO A 214 2.26 3.43 -0.06
CA PRO A 214 2.73 2.31 -0.86
C PRO A 214 2.86 1.01 -0.05
N VAL A 215 3.12 1.07 1.26
CA VAL A 215 3.17 -0.11 2.12
C VAL A 215 1.79 -0.78 2.15
N TYR A 216 0.74 -0.03 2.45
CA TYR A 216 -0.63 -0.56 2.43
C TYR A 216 -1.00 -1.13 1.05
N LEU A 217 -0.79 -0.35 -0.03
CA LEU A 217 -1.13 -0.77 -1.39
C LEU A 217 -0.46 -2.09 -1.77
N ASN A 218 0.85 -2.23 -1.51
CA ASN A 218 1.57 -3.46 -1.87
C ASN A 218 1.24 -4.62 -0.93
N ALA A 219 0.89 -4.36 0.34
CA ALA A 219 0.45 -5.39 1.29
C ALA A 219 -0.85 -6.09 0.88
N LEU A 220 -1.70 -5.46 0.06
CA LEU A 220 -2.93 -6.05 -0.47
C LEU A 220 -2.68 -7.34 -1.28
N THR A 221 -1.46 -7.55 -1.80
CA THR A 221 -1.09 -8.76 -2.53
C THR A 221 -0.91 -9.99 -1.64
N HIS A 222 -0.75 -9.83 -0.33
CA HIS A 222 -0.35 -10.87 0.65
C HIS A 222 1.07 -11.42 0.44
N GLU A 223 1.88 -10.80 -0.41
CA GLU A 223 3.29 -11.22 -0.64
C GLU A 223 4.27 -10.61 0.38
N GLY A 224 3.75 -9.76 1.29
CA GLY A 224 4.56 -9.02 2.25
C GLY A 224 5.19 -7.74 1.69
N VAL A 225 5.60 -6.86 2.58
CA VAL A 225 6.29 -5.59 2.26
C VAL A 225 7.46 -5.41 3.21
N HIS A 226 8.63 -5.11 2.66
CA HIS A 226 9.83 -4.81 3.45
C HIS A 226 10.00 -3.29 3.61
N VAL A 227 10.04 -2.84 4.85
CA VAL A 227 10.33 -1.45 5.21
C VAL A 227 11.68 -1.41 5.90
N VAL A 228 12.63 -0.68 5.33
CA VAL A 228 13.97 -0.51 5.90
C VAL A 228 14.11 0.93 6.36
N THR A 229 14.36 1.11 7.66
CA THR A 229 14.61 2.42 8.29
C THR A 229 16.00 2.47 8.89
N VAL A 230 16.58 3.65 8.99
CA VAL A 230 17.85 3.92 9.67
C VAL A 230 17.62 4.72 10.94
#